data_c8e326e7dabf6a9311f7268f68e712e7
#
_entry.id   c8e326e7dabf6a9311f7268f68e712e7
#
_cell.length_a   1.000
_cell.length_b   1.000
_cell.length_c   1.000
_cell.angle_alpha   90.00
_cell.angle_beta   90.00
_cell.angle_gamma   90.00
#
_symmetry.space_group_name_H-M   'P 1'
#
loop_
_entity.id
_entity.type
_entity.pdbx_description
1 polymer ?
#
loop_
_entity_poly.entity_id
_entity_poly.type
_entity_poly.pdbx_seq_one_letter_code
_entity_poly.pdbx_strand_id
1 'polypeptide(L)'
;MIIELFIAGRGRRNKNLGKRSNHMNKLDFETDLRECTLCEHRCEVDRTSGDLGVCRMAGPLVASRTLHPAPPESYTIFVVGCNFKCLGCQNWTISQFPDNRMAVDGFVDPRSLAVESIRMLESTAGVLMGAERIFFSGGEPTIHLPFIENVIAEARRIRPGLKVNYDTNGFMTEESLRRVLTFTTSLTFDIKAYYDDTMRAITGTPVEPVLRNVEIVGRTARDKLWEYRIVAIPGINEDDIEPLCRFLASISAELPVAFLAFRPNFVLDEHWGAPRELMKRCVEQAKAAGLKNVSYAGMTNIPGHTGSLREEVEEAYERSGAKLAASYARSKGCTTHPRDCGDCQSVSNCPIKKYIPFRNC
;
A
#
# COMPACT_ATOMS: atom_id res chain seq x y z
N MET A 1 -8.21 -15.25 -9.77
CA MET A 1 -8.45 -16.66 -9.40
C MET A 1 -7.23 -17.28 -8.72
N ILE A 2 -6.55 -16.53 -7.80
CA ILE A 2 -5.38 -17.03 -7.05
C ILE A 2 -5.53 -16.76 -5.52
N ILE A 3 -6.55 -16.02 -5.08
CA ILE A 3 -6.76 -15.66 -3.66
C ILE A 3 -7.76 -16.59 -2.92
N GLU A 4 -8.51 -17.45 -3.61
CA GLU A 4 -9.55 -18.30 -2.99
C GLU A 4 -9.08 -19.68 -2.48
N LEU A 5 -7.81 -20.03 -2.57
CA LEU A 5 -7.34 -21.43 -2.29
C LEU A 5 -6.59 -21.62 -0.97
N PHE A 6 -6.59 -20.66 -0.03
CA PHE A 6 -5.86 -20.79 1.23
C PHE A 6 -6.68 -20.55 2.51
N ILE A 7 -7.93 -21.02 2.53
CA ILE A 7 -8.68 -21.14 3.80
C ILE A 7 -9.02 -22.60 4.06
N ALA A 8 -8.05 -23.42 4.43
CA ALA A 8 -8.28 -24.70 5.09
C ALA A 8 -7.02 -25.16 5.85
N GLY A 9 -6.81 -24.60 7.02
CA GLY A 9 -5.84 -25.10 8.01
C GLY A 9 -6.36 -24.86 9.42
N ARG A 10 -7.20 -25.77 9.94
CA ARG A 10 -7.69 -25.72 11.33
C ARG A 10 -6.54 -26.00 12.29
N GLY A 11 -5.93 -24.97 12.86
CA GLY A 11 -5.03 -25.07 14.02
C GLY A 11 -5.81 -25.10 15.33
N ARG A 12 -5.56 -26.12 16.16
CA ARG A 12 -6.19 -26.37 17.46
C ARG A 12 -5.96 -25.20 18.41
N ARG A 13 -7.04 -24.74 19.06
CA ARG A 13 -7.01 -23.79 20.18
C ARG A 13 -6.21 -24.39 21.33
N ASN A 14 -5.07 -23.80 21.65
CA ASN A 14 -4.37 -24.06 22.89
C ASN A 14 -4.79 -23.01 23.93
N LYS A 15 -5.67 -23.43 24.85
CA LYS A 15 -6.03 -22.64 26.03
C LYS A 15 -4.95 -22.85 27.08
N ASN A 16 -3.96 -21.97 27.17
CA ASN A 16 -3.18 -21.74 28.39
C ASN A 16 -2.32 -20.48 28.17
N LEU A 17 -2.92 -19.30 28.37
CA LEU A 17 -2.19 -18.04 28.53
C LEU A 17 -1.90 -17.83 30.01
N GLY A 18 -0.90 -18.53 30.51
CA GLY A 18 -0.24 -18.19 31.76
C GLY A 18 0.49 -16.87 31.63
N LYS A 19 0.20 -15.95 32.56
CA LYS A 19 0.91 -14.69 32.75
C LYS A 19 2.42 -14.94 32.86
N ARG A 20 3.17 -14.74 31.80
CA ARG A 20 4.60 -14.50 31.86
C ARG A 20 4.83 -13.02 31.55
N SER A 21 5.19 -12.27 32.59
CA SER A 21 5.79 -10.95 32.44
C SER A 21 7.14 -11.12 31.74
N ASN A 22 7.14 -11.08 30.43
CA ASN A 22 8.38 -10.90 29.68
C ASN A 22 8.76 -9.44 29.79
N HIS A 23 9.83 -9.11 30.49
CA HIS A 23 10.59 -7.93 30.25
C HIS A 23 11.10 -8.01 28.80
N MET A 24 10.32 -7.48 27.88
CA MET A 24 10.79 -7.17 26.55
C MET A 24 11.92 -6.17 26.72
N ASN A 25 13.11 -6.49 26.22
CA ASN A 25 14.11 -5.47 25.96
C ASN A 25 13.42 -4.37 25.15
N LYS A 26 13.30 -3.18 25.75
CA LYS A 26 12.73 -2.02 25.07
C LYS A 26 13.54 -1.78 23.81
N LEU A 27 12.96 -2.15 22.68
CA LEU A 27 13.56 -1.90 21.39
C LEU A 27 13.52 -0.39 21.14
N ASP A 28 14.56 0.15 20.60
CA ASP A 28 14.86 1.60 20.49
C ASP A 28 13.92 2.36 19.54
N PHE A 29 12.85 1.71 19.04
CA PHE A 29 11.84 2.34 18.17
C PHE A 29 10.78 3.16 18.93
N GLU A 30 10.79 3.15 20.25
CA GLU A 30 9.83 3.92 21.07
C GLU A 30 9.93 5.43 20.82
N THR A 31 11.12 5.95 20.54
CA THR A 31 11.35 7.39 20.35
C THR A 31 10.51 7.93 19.18
N ASP A 32 10.53 7.27 18.03
CA ASP A 32 9.76 7.67 16.83
C ASP A 32 8.25 7.55 17.02
N LEU A 33 7.80 6.73 17.98
CA LEU A 33 6.38 6.52 18.24
C LEU A 33 5.83 7.44 19.34
N ARG A 34 6.69 8.08 20.14
CA ARG A 34 6.26 9.04 21.17
C ARG A 34 5.77 10.37 20.60
N GLU A 35 6.34 10.75 19.46
CA GLU A 35 5.94 11.94 18.72
C GLU A 35 5.95 11.58 17.23
N CYS A 36 4.90 10.87 16.79
CA CYS A 36 4.90 10.19 15.51
C CYS A 36 4.85 11.16 14.33
N THR A 37 5.99 11.25 13.61
CA THR A 37 6.16 12.01 12.36
C THR A 37 6.65 11.16 11.19
N LEU A 38 6.39 9.86 11.21
CA LEU A 38 6.87 8.92 10.17
C LEU A 38 6.29 9.20 8.78
N CYS A 39 5.08 9.72 8.71
CA CYS A 39 4.44 10.11 7.45
C CYS A 39 3.98 11.56 7.48
N GLU A 40 3.58 12.11 6.33
CA GLU A 40 3.25 13.53 6.19
C GLU A 40 1.92 13.95 6.84
N HIS A 41 1.22 13.04 7.51
CA HIS A 41 0.19 13.45 8.45
C HIS A 41 0.76 14.10 9.71
N ARG A 42 2.02 13.82 10.07
CA ARG A 42 2.74 14.41 11.22
C ARG A 42 1.84 14.52 12.44
N CYS A 43 1.25 13.38 12.85
CA CYS A 43 0.22 13.35 13.88
C CYS A 43 0.72 13.78 15.27
N GLU A 44 2.04 13.69 15.53
CA GLU A 44 2.70 14.07 16.81
C GLU A 44 2.08 13.40 18.05
N VAL A 45 1.38 12.29 17.85
CA VAL A 45 0.76 11.51 18.93
C VAL A 45 1.77 10.53 19.56
N ASP A 46 1.61 10.27 20.85
CA ASP A 46 2.35 9.23 21.56
C ASP A 46 1.70 7.85 21.38
N ARG A 47 2.11 7.14 20.34
CA ARG A 47 1.62 5.80 20.06
C ARG A 47 2.04 4.77 21.13
N THR A 48 3.06 5.06 21.92
CA THR A 48 3.53 4.18 23.01
C THR A 48 2.60 4.22 24.22
N SER A 49 1.87 5.31 24.40
CA SER A 49 0.83 5.46 25.42
C SER A 49 -0.53 4.92 24.96
N GLY A 50 -0.65 4.55 23.68
CA GLY A 50 -1.89 4.06 23.08
C GLY A 50 -2.65 5.12 22.27
N ASP A 51 -2.11 6.33 22.12
CA ASP A 51 -2.69 7.34 21.26
C ASP A 51 -2.64 6.93 19.79
N LEU A 52 -3.66 7.32 19.05
CA LEU A 52 -3.83 6.88 17.66
C LEU A 52 -3.80 8.07 16.72
N GLY A 53 -2.85 8.05 15.81
CA GLY A 53 -2.84 8.97 14.66
C GLY A 53 -3.82 8.55 13.55
N VAL A 54 -3.73 9.19 12.39
CA VAL A 54 -4.57 8.93 11.21
C VAL A 54 -4.56 7.44 10.78
N CYS A 55 -3.42 6.78 10.89
CA CYS A 55 -3.27 5.35 10.58
C CYS A 55 -3.96 4.41 11.59
N ARG A 56 -4.38 4.92 12.75
CA ARG A 56 -5.06 4.19 13.83
C ARG A 56 -4.26 3.01 14.41
N MET A 57 -2.94 3.08 14.32
CA MET A 57 -2.03 2.04 14.81
C MET A 57 -1.25 2.55 16.02
N ALA A 58 -1.44 1.92 17.17
CA ALA A 58 -0.61 2.17 18.35
C ALA A 58 0.77 1.53 18.21
N GLY A 59 0.84 0.29 17.75
CA GLY A 59 2.09 -0.46 17.58
C GLY A 59 2.16 -1.23 16.27
N PRO A 60 3.29 -1.90 16.01
CA PRO A 60 3.47 -2.70 14.80
C PRO A 60 2.65 -3.98 14.87
N LEU A 61 1.89 -4.26 13.83
CA LEU A 61 1.15 -5.50 13.66
C LEU A 61 1.44 -6.09 12.28
N VAL A 62 1.64 -7.40 12.25
CA VAL A 62 1.75 -8.20 11.03
C VAL A 62 0.38 -8.77 10.70
N ALA A 63 -0.06 -8.58 9.46
CA ALA A 63 -1.32 -9.15 8.98
C ALA A 63 -1.15 -10.62 8.61
N SER A 64 -0.14 -10.89 7.82
CA SER A 64 0.24 -12.23 7.36
C SER A 64 1.64 -12.22 6.77
N ARG A 65 2.18 -13.40 6.52
CA ARG A 65 3.48 -13.55 5.88
C ARG A 65 3.54 -14.86 5.09
N THR A 66 4.16 -14.79 3.91
CA THR A 66 4.20 -15.95 3.01
C THR A 66 5.29 -15.82 1.95
N LEU A 67 5.72 -16.95 1.38
CA LEU A 67 6.45 -16.95 0.12
C LEU A 67 5.52 -16.46 -0.99
N HIS A 68 5.96 -15.49 -1.77
CA HIS A 68 5.17 -14.83 -2.80
C HIS A 68 5.88 -14.88 -4.16
N PRO A 69 5.24 -15.46 -5.19
CA PRO A 69 5.87 -15.68 -6.50
C PRO A 69 5.83 -14.45 -7.44
N ALA A 70 5.11 -13.38 -7.06
CA ALA A 70 5.10 -12.17 -7.90
C ALA A 70 6.45 -11.47 -7.81
N PRO A 71 7.00 -10.98 -8.95
CA PRO A 71 8.27 -10.27 -8.95
C PRO A 71 8.26 -8.99 -8.09
N PRO A 72 9.34 -8.77 -7.35
CA PRO A 72 10.45 -9.69 -7.12
C PRO A 72 10.09 -10.80 -6.14
N GLU A 73 10.35 -12.05 -6.50
CA GLU A 73 10.06 -13.23 -5.70
C GLU A 73 10.67 -13.10 -4.30
N SER A 74 9.84 -13.37 -3.28
CA SER A 74 10.18 -12.94 -1.93
C SER A 74 9.51 -13.76 -0.84
N TYR A 75 10.00 -13.61 0.39
CA TYR A 75 9.19 -13.82 1.58
C TYR A 75 8.54 -12.49 1.96
N THR A 76 7.24 -12.36 1.68
CA THR A 76 6.49 -11.11 1.86
C THR A 76 5.87 -11.07 3.26
N ILE A 77 6.09 -9.95 3.94
CA ILE A 77 5.50 -9.61 5.23
C ILE A 77 4.49 -8.49 4.98
N PHE A 78 3.21 -8.79 5.18
CA PHE A 78 2.13 -7.82 5.07
C PHE A 78 1.86 -7.20 6.43
N VAL A 79 2.05 -5.89 6.52
CA VAL A 79 1.75 -5.13 7.74
C VAL A 79 0.33 -4.57 7.74
N VAL A 80 -0.18 -4.30 8.93
CA VAL A 80 -1.55 -3.83 9.17
C VAL A 80 -1.61 -2.31 9.21
N GLY A 81 -2.73 -1.73 8.80
CA GLY A 81 -2.97 -0.30 8.83
C GLY A 81 -2.37 0.45 7.64
N CYS A 82 -2.86 1.65 7.39
CA CYS A 82 -2.41 2.52 6.31
C CYS A 82 -2.67 3.98 6.65
N ASN A 83 -1.82 4.85 6.14
CA ASN A 83 -2.00 6.30 6.21
C ASN A 83 -2.89 6.86 5.08
N PHE A 84 -3.30 6.01 4.11
CA PHE A 84 -4.26 6.35 3.05
C PHE A 84 -5.62 5.68 3.26
N LYS A 85 -6.63 6.24 2.57
CA LYS A 85 -8.01 5.74 2.53
C LYS A 85 -8.44 5.44 1.09
N CYS A 86 -7.63 4.72 0.35
CA CYS A 86 -7.89 4.47 -1.06
C CYS A 86 -9.27 3.84 -1.29
N LEU A 87 -10.07 4.46 -2.16
CA LEU A 87 -11.42 3.99 -2.49
C LEU A 87 -11.43 2.60 -3.13
N GLY A 88 -10.41 2.28 -3.94
CA GLY A 88 -10.22 1.00 -4.60
C GLY A 88 -9.10 0.17 -3.99
N CYS A 89 -8.93 0.16 -2.67
CA CYS A 89 -7.85 -0.55 -1.99
C CYS A 89 -8.03 -2.06 -2.09
N GLN A 90 -7.10 -2.76 -2.74
CA GLN A 90 -7.13 -4.23 -2.82
C GLN A 90 -6.85 -4.89 -1.46
N ASN A 91 -6.07 -4.22 -0.63
CA ASN A 91 -5.71 -4.69 0.71
C ASN A 91 -6.58 -4.06 1.82
N TRP A 92 -7.80 -3.61 1.48
CA TRP A 92 -8.67 -2.89 2.42
C TRP A 92 -8.91 -3.67 3.73
N THR A 93 -8.92 -4.99 3.66
CA THR A 93 -9.13 -5.86 4.82
C THR A 93 -8.06 -5.71 5.88
N ILE A 94 -6.83 -5.37 5.51
CA ILE A 94 -5.72 -5.16 6.44
C ILE A 94 -5.35 -3.67 6.57
N SER A 95 -5.51 -2.87 5.51
CA SER A 95 -5.22 -1.44 5.55
C SER A 95 -6.23 -0.66 6.40
N GLN A 96 -7.49 -1.13 6.47
CA GLN A 96 -8.55 -0.54 7.29
C GLN A 96 -8.77 -1.28 8.63
N PHE A 97 -7.75 -2.04 9.07
CA PHE A 97 -7.79 -2.69 10.38
C PHE A 97 -7.79 -1.64 11.52
N PRO A 98 -8.48 -1.91 12.62
CA PRO A 98 -9.27 -3.10 12.96
C PRO A 98 -10.76 -2.99 12.56
N ASP A 99 -11.14 -2.00 11.79
CA ASP A 99 -12.55 -1.75 11.46
C ASP A 99 -13.21 -2.93 10.73
N ASN A 100 -12.44 -3.74 10.00
CA ASN A 100 -12.92 -4.91 9.28
C ASN A 100 -12.91 -6.23 10.09
N ARG A 101 -12.45 -6.20 11.34
CA ARG A 101 -12.36 -7.37 12.24
C ARG A 101 -11.67 -8.60 11.65
N MET A 102 -10.80 -8.41 10.67
CA MET A 102 -10.05 -9.50 10.08
C MET A 102 -9.06 -10.10 11.08
N ALA A 103 -8.90 -11.41 11.04
CA ALA A 103 -7.86 -12.07 11.82
C ALA A 103 -6.48 -11.70 11.23
N VAL A 104 -5.57 -11.28 12.10
CA VAL A 104 -4.19 -10.96 11.76
C VAL A 104 -3.23 -11.72 12.67
N ASP A 105 -1.98 -11.88 12.25
CA ASP A 105 -0.95 -12.56 13.05
C ASP A 105 -0.60 -11.77 14.33
N GLY A 106 -0.83 -10.46 14.33
CA GLY A 106 -0.59 -9.58 15.45
C GLY A 106 0.86 -9.11 15.57
N PHE A 107 1.29 -8.80 16.78
CA PHE A 107 2.69 -8.45 17.04
C PHE A 107 3.57 -9.70 16.94
N VAL A 108 4.63 -9.60 16.17
CA VAL A 108 5.67 -10.63 16.05
C VAL A 108 6.99 -10.00 16.47
N ASP A 109 7.71 -10.64 17.38
CA ASP A 109 9.03 -10.16 17.80
C ASP A 109 9.98 -10.04 16.61
N PRO A 110 10.70 -8.90 16.43
CA PRO A 110 11.55 -8.64 15.27
C PRO A 110 12.59 -9.74 15.00
N ARG A 111 13.21 -10.27 16.04
CA ARG A 111 14.21 -11.35 15.90
C ARG A 111 13.56 -12.65 15.44
N SER A 112 12.42 -12.98 16.02
CA SER A 112 11.66 -14.19 15.63
C SER A 112 11.21 -14.09 14.17
N LEU A 113 10.74 -12.91 13.74
CA LEU A 113 10.35 -12.66 12.36
C LEU A 113 11.55 -12.72 11.41
N ALA A 114 12.69 -12.20 11.81
CA ALA A 114 13.93 -12.28 11.04
C ALA A 114 14.39 -13.73 10.83
N VAL A 115 14.44 -14.52 11.91
CA VAL A 115 14.81 -15.95 11.85
C VAL A 115 13.86 -16.72 10.94
N GLU A 116 12.55 -16.52 11.10
CA GLU A 116 11.54 -17.16 10.25
C GLU A 116 11.72 -16.77 8.78
N SER A 117 11.92 -15.49 8.50
CA SER A 117 12.10 -15.00 7.14
C SER A 117 13.30 -15.66 6.45
N ILE A 118 14.44 -15.74 7.13
CA ILE A 118 15.63 -16.40 6.57
C ILE A 118 15.36 -17.88 6.33
N ARG A 119 14.76 -18.57 7.30
CA ARG A 119 14.40 -19.99 7.15
C ARG A 119 13.47 -20.23 5.97
N MET A 120 12.51 -19.35 5.72
CA MET A 120 11.57 -19.48 4.60
C MET A 120 12.26 -19.25 3.26
N LEU A 121 13.14 -18.26 3.16
CA LEU A 121 13.95 -18.02 1.96
C LEU A 121 14.88 -19.20 1.64
N GLU A 122 15.42 -19.87 2.66
CA GLU A 122 16.34 -21.02 2.52
C GLU A 122 15.60 -22.36 2.43
N SER A 123 14.29 -22.37 2.60
CA SER A 123 13.48 -23.59 2.44
C SER A 123 13.48 -24.07 0.98
N THR A 124 13.20 -25.37 0.79
CA THR A 124 13.06 -25.93 -0.57
C THR A 124 12.07 -25.13 -1.41
N ALA A 125 10.94 -24.71 -0.84
CA ALA A 125 9.95 -23.90 -1.53
C ALA A 125 10.49 -22.51 -1.92
N GLY A 126 11.20 -21.83 -1.00
CA GLY A 126 11.81 -20.54 -1.24
C GLY A 126 12.86 -20.59 -2.36
N VAL A 127 13.74 -21.60 -2.30
CA VAL A 127 14.78 -21.82 -3.33
C VAL A 127 14.18 -22.14 -4.69
N LEU A 128 13.20 -23.05 -4.74
CA LEU A 128 12.52 -23.40 -6.01
C LEU A 128 11.74 -22.23 -6.61
N MET A 129 11.20 -21.32 -5.75
CA MET A 129 10.53 -20.11 -6.19
C MET A 129 11.52 -19.03 -6.68
N GLY A 130 12.79 -19.12 -6.31
CA GLY A 130 13.77 -18.05 -6.55
C GLY A 130 13.66 -16.89 -5.57
N ALA A 131 13.00 -17.08 -4.42
CA ALA A 131 12.84 -16.05 -3.41
C ALA A 131 14.18 -15.74 -2.73
N GLU A 132 14.67 -14.51 -2.88
CA GLU A 132 16.00 -14.11 -2.37
C GLU A 132 15.97 -12.93 -1.40
N ARG A 133 14.77 -12.39 -1.13
CA ARG A 133 14.58 -11.15 -0.36
C ARG A 133 13.40 -11.20 0.59
N ILE A 134 13.47 -10.38 1.62
CA ILE A 134 12.30 -10.03 2.41
C ILE A 134 11.59 -8.86 1.70
N PHE A 135 10.27 -8.91 1.64
CA PHE A 135 9.46 -7.88 1.03
C PHE A 135 8.44 -7.34 2.05
N PHE A 136 8.55 -6.09 2.42
CA PHE A 136 7.56 -5.42 3.27
C PHE A 136 6.50 -4.75 2.42
N SER A 137 5.25 -5.12 2.63
CA SER A 137 4.05 -4.63 1.94
C SER A 137 2.87 -4.64 2.93
N GLY A 138 1.63 -4.59 2.44
CA GLY A 138 0.41 -4.70 3.26
C GLY A 138 -0.51 -3.51 3.13
N GLY A 139 -0.74 -2.80 4.25
CA GLY A 139 -1.32 -1.48 4.22
C GLY A 139 -0.28 -0.46 3.78
N GLU A 140 0.45 0.12 4.73
CA GLU A 140 1.61 0.98 4.45
C GLU A 140 2.74 0.67 5.42
N PRO A 141 3.88 0.15 4.96
CA PRO A 141 5.00 -0.19 5.84
C PRO A 141 5.60 1.00 6.59
N THR A 142 5.57 2.20 6.03
CA THR A 142 6.15 3.41 6.66
C THR A 142 5.62 3.68 8.05
N ILE A 143 4.35 3.35 8.33
CA ILE A 143 3.77 3.56 9.66
C ILE A 143 4.37 2.63 10.74
N HIS A 144 5.17 1.64 10.31
CA HIS A 144 5.88 0.67 11.16
C HIS A 144 7.40 0.71 10.94
N LEU A 145 7.93 1.78 10.36
CA LEU A 145 9.33 1.89 9.95
C LEU A 145 10.33 1.45 11.03
N PRO A 146 10.26 1.92 12.29
CA PRO A 146 11.22 1.52 13.32
C PRO A 146 11.21 0.02 13.62
N PHE A 147 10.04 -0.61 13.56
CA PHE A 147 9.91 -2.06 13.70
C PHE A 147 10.59 -2.79 12.54
N ILE A 148 10.38 -2.31 11.31
CA ILE A 148 10.96 -2.90 10.10
C ILE A 148 12.48 -2.80 10.13
N GLU A 149 13.03 -1.66 10.54
CA GLU A 149 14.48 -1.48 10.71
C GLU A 149 15.07 -2.52 11.68
N ASN A 150 14.38 -2.79 12.79
CA ASN A 150 14.81 -3.81 13.74
C ASN A 150 14.76 -5.22 13.14
N VAL A 151 13.70 -5.57 12.41
CA VAL A 151 13.60 -6.87 11.70
C VAL A 151 14.77 -7.05 10.73
N ILE A 152 15.07 -6.00 9.95
CA ILE A 152 16.16 -6.04 8.97
C ILE A 152 17.53 -6.12 9.65
N ALA A 153 17.74 -5.38 10.74
CA ALA A 153 18.97 -5.44 11.50
C ALA A 153 19.22 -6.86 12.04
N GLU A 154 18.21 -7.50 12.64
CA GLU A 154 18.30 -8.89 13.08
C GLU A 154 18.53 -9.87 11.92
N ALA A 155 17.79 -9.71 10.81
CA ALA A 155 17.94 -10.57 9.64
C ALA A 155 19.35 -10.47 9.02
N ARG A 156 19.94 -9.27 8.96
CA ARG A 156 21.30 -9.07 8.43
C ARG A 156 22.41 -9.55 9.36
N ARG A 157 22.14 -9.72 10.66
CA ARG A 157 23.07 -10.43 11.56
C ARG A 157 23.17 -11.91 11.21
N ILE A 158 22.06 -12.51 10.73
CA ILE A 158 21.98 -13.92 10.34
C ILE A 158 22.52 -14.09 8.91
N ARG A 159 22.05 -13.24 7.98
CA ARG A 159 22.43 -13.27 6.56
C ARG A 159 22.89 -11.90 6.10
N PRO A 160 24.19 -11.58 6.24
CA PRO A 160 24.79 -10.37 5.68
C PRO A 160 24.49 -10.28 4.16
N GLY A 161 24.17 -9.11 3.65
CA GLY A 161 23.82 -8.94 2.23
C GLY A 161 22.38 -9.36 1.84
N LEU A 162 21.54 -9.67 2.83
CA LEU A 162 20.12 -9.92 2.59
C LEU A 162 19.49 -8.78 1.79
N LYS A 163 18.84 -9.14 0.67
CA LYS A 163 18.07 -8.19 -0.13
C LYS A 163 16.75 -7.88 0.54
N VAL A 164 16.32 -6.62 0.43
CA VAL A 164 15.07 -6.11 1.02
C VAL A 164 14.33 -5.31 -0.03
N ASN A 165 13.07 -5.66 -0.28
CA ASN A 165 12.16 -4.83 -1.04
C ASN A 165 11.18 -4.12 -0.08
N TYR A 166 10.86 -2.88 -0.42
CA TYR A 166 9.93 -2.04 0.33
C TYR A 166 8.86 -1.50 -0.61
N ASP A 167 7.60 -1.83 -0.33
CA ASP A 167 6.44 -1.44 -1.13
C ASP A 167 5.70 -0.31 -0.41
N THR A 168 5.60 0.86 -1.03
CA THR A 168 5.09 2.06 -0.36
C THR A 168 4.22 2.92 -1.25
N ASN A 169 3.27 3.61 -0.63
CA ASN A 169 2.49 4.68 -1.26
C ASN A 169 3.23 6.03 -1.31
N GLY A 170 4.42 6.10 -0.74
CA GLY A 170 5.30 7.25 -0.80
C GLY A 170 4.92 8.45 0.06
N PHE A 171 3.85 8.41 0.85
CA PHE A 171 3.43 9.51 1.70
C PHE A 171 4.18 9.54 3.04
N MET A 172 5.47 9.37 2.96
CA MET A 172 6.40 9.43 4.09
C MET A 172 7.13 10.77 4.14
N THR A 173 7.59 11.16 5.33
CA THR A 173 8.48 12.32 5.46
C THR A 173 9.81 12.07 4.77
N GLU A 174 10.53 13.13 4.39
CA GLU A 174 11.87 12.99 3.79
C GLU A 174 12.84 12.24 4.73
N GLU A 175 12.71 12.45 6.03
CA GLU A 175 13.51 11.73 7.03
C GLU A 175 13.22 10.23 6.97
N SER A 176 11.94 9.84 6.93
CA SER A 176 11.56 8.43 6.79
C SER A 176 12.02 7.85 5.44
N LEU A 177 11.91 8.61 4.35
CA LEU A 177 12.41 8.18 3.04
C LEU A 177 13.93 7.93 3.10
N ARG A 178 14.68 8.85 3.67
CA ARG A 178 16.14 8.70 3.82
C ARG A 178 16.47 7.42 4.61
N ARG A 179 15.76 7.13 5.69
CA ARG A 179 15.90 5.89 6.48
C ARG A 179 15.59 4.65 5.64
N VAL A 180 14.45 4.63 4.93
CA VAL A 180 14.06 3.54 4.02
C VAL A 180 15.17 3.26 3.00
N LEU A 181 15.74 4.31 2.40
CA LEU A 181 16.81 4.18 1.41
C LEU A 181 18.12 3.63 1.98
N THR A 182 18.36 3.68 3.30
CA THR A 182 19.57 3.10 3.89
C THR A 182 19.58 1.57 3.87
N PHE A 183 18.43 0.93 4.01
CA PHE A 183 18.36 -0.51 4.17
C PHE A 183 17.73 -1.25 2.96
N THR A 184 16.97 -0.58 2.13
CA THR A 184 16.35 -1.20 0.94
C THR A 184 17.38 -1.48 -0.14
N THR A 185 17.23 -2.63 -0.80
CA THR A 185 17.95 -2.98 -2.02
C THR A 185 17.08 -2.82 -3.26
N SER A 186 15.76 -2.80 -3.07
CA SER A 186 14.78 -2.46 -4.10
C SER A 186 13.57 -1.78 -3.47
N LEU A 187 12.93 -0.88 -4.23
CA LEU A 187 11.78 -0.09 -3.81
C LEU A 187 10.69 -0.21 -4.87
N THR A 188 9.51 -0.63 -4.48
CA THR A 188 8.29 -0.54 -5.27
C THR A 188 7.51 0.67 -4.76
N PHE A 189 7.17 1.60 -5.63
CA PHE A 189 6.60 2.87 -5.23
C PHE A 189 5.29 3.12 -5.97
N ASP A 190 4.18 3.13 -5.24
CA ASP A 190 2.84 3.34 -5.79
C ASP A 190 2.50 4.83 -5.93
N ILE A 191 2.28 5.30 -7.15
CA ILE A 191 1.81 6.65 -7.44
C ILE A 191 0.32 6.57 -7.81
N LYS A 192 -0.55 7.22 -7.02
CA LYS A 192 -2.00 7.07 -7.18
C LYS A 192 -2.62 8.11 -8.11
N ALA A 193 -2.03 9.31 -8.19
CA ALA A 193 -2.48 10.41 -9.02
C ALA A 193 -1.35 11.41 -9.25
N TYR A 194 -1.56 12.36 -10.18
CA TYR A 194 -0.70 13.52 -10.43
C TYR A 194 -1.32 14.80 -9.88
N TYR A 195 -2.63 14.98 -10.10
CA TYR A 195 -3.34 16.15 -9.61
C TYR A 195 -3.77 15.99 -8.16
N ASP A 196 -3.68 17.08 -7.39
CA ASP A 196 -4.03 17.10 -5.97
C ASP A 196 -5.51 16.73 -5.74
N ASP A 197 -6.38 17.22 -6.60
CA ASP A 197 -7.81 16.91 -6.53
C ASP A 197 -8.10 15.42 -6.71
N THR A 198 -7.45 14.78 -7.69
CA THR A 198 -7.58 13.34 -7.93
C THR A 198 -6.98 12.56 -6.76
N MET A 199 -5.81 12.96 -6.29
CA MET A 199 -5.15 12.31 -5.15
C MET A 199 -6.03 12.36 -3.90
N ARG A 200 -6.58 13.54 -3.56
CA ARG A 200 -7.51 13.69 -2.43
C ARG A 200 -8.79 12.88 -2.63
N ALA A 201 -9.34 12.84 -3.82
CA ALA A 201 -10.54 12.05 -4.11
C ALA A 201 -10.30 10.54 -3.92
N ILE A 202 -9.15 10.04 -4.35
CA ILE A 202 -8.82 8.60 -4.28
C ILE A 202 -8.36 8.19 -2.89
N THR A 203 -7.50 9.00 -2.24
CA THR A 203 -6.75 8.60 -1.03
C THR A 203 -7.09 9.38 0.23
N GLY A 204 -7.66 10.58 0.08
CA GLY A 204 -7.90 11.52 1.18
C GLY A 204 -6.69 12.39 1.55
N THR A 205 -5.58 12.35 0.77
CA THR A 205 -4.32 13.04 1.09
C THR A 205 -3.84 13.94 -0.04
N PRO A 206 -3.00 14.95 0.23
CA PRO A 206 -2.39 15.77 -0.81
C PRO A 206 -1.37 14.98 -1.62
N VAL A 207 -1.15 15.40 -2.88
CA VAL A 207 -0.22 14.71 -3.81
C VAL A 207 1.24 15.15 -3.65
N GLU A 208 1.46 16.39 -3.21
CA GLU A 208 2.79 17.02 -3.20
C GLU A 208 3.86 16.17 -2.51
N PRO A 209 3.65 15.63 -1.27
CA PRO A 209 4.69 14.84 -0.60
C PRO A 209 5.06 13.58 -1.38
N VAL A 210 4.09 12.98 -2.07
CA VAL A 210 4.33 11.79 -2.89
C VAL A 210 5.20 12.14 -4.11
N LEU A 211 4.84 13.19 -4.86
CA LEU A 211 5.62 13.61 -6.04
C LEU A 211 7.02 14.07 -5.66
N ARG A 212 7.18 14.79 -4.55
CA ARG A 212 8.50 15.13 -3.99
C ARG A 212 9.35 13.88 -3.77
N ASN A 213 8.80 12.87 -3.09
CA ASN A 213 9.51 11.63 -2.79
C ASN A 213 9.79 10.81 -4.06
N VAL A 214 8.90 10.81 -5.05
CA VAL A 214 9.14 10.26 -6.39
C VAL A 214 10.35 10.92 -7.04
N GLU A 215 10.41 12.24 -7.02
CA GLU A 215 11.53 12.99 -7.60
C GLU A 215 12.85 12.67 -6.88
N ILE A 216 12.87 12.66 -5.54
CA ILE A 216 14.05 12.30 -4.74
C ILE A 216 14.54 10.91 -5.13
N VAL A 217 13.68 9.90 -5.13
CA VAL A 217 14.06 8.52 -5.47
C VAL A 217 14.56 8.42 -6.91
N GLY A 218 13.84 9.02 -7.86
CA GLY A 218 14.20 8.97 -9.28
C GLY A 218 15.55 9.64 -9.59
N ARG A 219 15.92 10.70 -8.85
CA ARG A 219 17.19 11.43 -9.04
C ARG A 219 18.35 10.82 -8.25
N THR A 220 18.11 10.34 -7.02
CA THR A 220 19.19 10.04 -6.08
C THR A 220 19.34 8.54 -5.74
N ALA A 221 18.33 7.72 -6.03
CA ALA A 221 18.28 6.30 -5.65
C ALA A 221 17.66 5.41 -6.75
N ARG A 222 17.81 5.80 -8.01
CA ARG A 222 17.26 5.06 -9.15
C ARG A 222 17.73 3.61 -9.23
N ASP A 223 18.94 3.33 -8.81
CA ASP A 223 19.52 1.99 -8.74
C ASP A 223 18.79 1.07 -7.76
N LYS A 224 18.05 1.65 -6.82
CA LYS A 224 17.20 0.91 -5.85
C LYS A 224 15.74 0.84 -6.29
N LEU A 225 15.33 1.57 -7.33
CA LEU A 225 13.95 1.58 -7.79
C LEU A 225 13.66 0.30 -8.58
N TRP A 226 12.77 -0.55 -8.05
CA TRP A 226 12.23 -1.69 -8.78
C TRP A 226 11.25 -1.21 -9.85
N GLU A 227 10.25 -0.43 -9.43
CA GLU A 227 9.30 0.22 -10.33
C GLU A 227 8.54 1.35 -9.64
N TYR A 228 8.16 2.37 -10.40
CA TYR A 228 7.00 3.21 -10.10
C TYR A 228 5.76 2.50 -10.61
N ARG A 229 4.81 2.26 -9.72
CA ARG A 229 3.59 1.53 -10.00
C ARG A 229 2.40 2.49 -10.04
N ILE A 230 1.60 2.42 -11.09
CA ILE A 230 0.45 3.28 -11.31
C ILE A 230 -0.76 2.39 -11.60
N VAL A 231 -1.76 2.41 -10.73
CA VAL A 231 -3.03 1.74 -10.98
C VAL A 231 -3.90 2.65 -11.84
N ALA A 232 -4.20 2.23 -13.07
CA ALA A 232 -5.10 2.96 -13.96
C ALA A 232 -6.56 2.64 -13.61
N ILE A 233 -7.31 3.64 -13.14
CA ILE A 233 -8.71 3.53 -12.74
C ILE A 233 -9.54 4.28 -13.77
N PRO A 234 -10.36 3.57 -14.59
CA PRO A 234 -11.16 4.19 -15.65
C PRO A 234 -12.01 5.35 -15.13
N GLY A 235 -12.00 6.48 -15.84
CA GLY A 235 -12.80 7.66 -15.51
C GLY A 235 -12.43 8.39 -14.22
N ILE A 236 -11.42 7.93 -13.46
CA ILE A 236 -11.01 8.55 -12.19
C ILE A 236 -9.64 9.23 -12.31
N ASN A 237 -8.60 8.46 -12.71
CA ASN A 237 -7.25 9.00 -12.84
C ASN A 237 -6.68 8.90 -14.26
N GLU A 238 -7.51 8.69 -15.28
CA GLU A 238 -7.05 8.62 -16.67
C GLU A 238 -6.37 9.92 -17.11
N ASP A 239 -6.93 11.07 -16.72
CA ASP A 239 -6.41 12.38 -17.07
C ASP A 239 -5.11 12.73 -16.34
N ASP A 240 -4.76 12.01 -15.29
CA ASP A 240 -3.51 12.13 -14.56
C ASP A 240 -2.34 11.43 -15.26
N ILE A 241 -2.61 10.44 -16.12
CA ILE A 241 -1.58 9.55 -16.68
C ILE A 241 -0.58 10.30 -17.52
N GLU A 242 -1.03 11.11 -18.48
CA GLU A 242 -0.14 11.84 -19.38
C GLU A 242 0.75 12.85 -18.63
N PRO A 243 0.21 13.76 -17.77
CA PRO A 243 1.05 14.68 -17.01
C PRO A 243 1.99 13.99 -16.04
N LEU A 244 1.56 12.88 -15.41
CA LEU A 244 2.43 12.04 -14.58
C LEU A 244 3.59 11.45 -15.38
N CYS A 245 3.33 10.93 -16.58
CA CYS A 245 4.37 10.40 -17.45
C CYS A 245 5.37 11.47 -17.86
N ARG A 246 4.92 12.68 -18.18
CA ARG A 246 5.81 13.82 -18.47
C ARG A 246 6.67 14.20 -17.27
N PHE A 247 6.07 14.24 -16.09
CA PHE A 247 6.79 14.48 -14.84
C PHE A 247 7.88 13.42 -14.61
N LEU A 248 7.56 12.13 -14.73
CA LEU A 248 8.53 11.06 -14.58
C LEU A 248 9.64 11.13 -15.63
N ALA A 249 9.30 11.38 -16.90
CA ALA A 249 10.26 11.54 -17.99
C ALA A 249 11.21 12.73 -17.76
N SER A 250 10.73 13.81 -17.14
CA SER A 250 11.57 14.97 -16.77
C SER A 250 12.62 14.65 -15.71
N ILE A 251 12.37 13.62 -14.90
CA ILE A 251 13.34 13.12 -13.92
C ILE A 251 14.37 12.24 -14.62
N SER A 252 13.91 11.21 -15.36
CA SER A 252 14.75 10.36 -16.22
C SER A 252 13.90 9.50 -17.16
N ALA A 253 14.30 9.43 -18.43
CA ALA A 253 13.69 8.53 -19.41
C ALA A 253 13.84 7.04 -19.07
N GLU A 254 14.81 6.69 -18.23
CA GLU A 254 15.14 5.30 -17.87
C GLU A 254 14.38 4.79 -16.62
N LEU A 255 13.46 5.56 -16.07
CA LEU A 255 12.68 5.12 -14.91
C LEU A 255 11.82 3.90 -15.27
N PRO A 256 11.83 2.85 -14.45
CA PRO A 256 10.92 1.71 -14.62
C PRO A 256 9.51 2.12 -14.16
N VAL A 257 8.55 2.06 -15.08
CA VAL A 257 7.15 2.39 -14.84
C VAL A 257 6.25 1.21 -15.18
N ALA A 258 5.43 0.79 -14.25
CA ALA A 258 4.47 -0.30 -14.42
C ALA A 258 3.03 0.20 -14.22
N PHE A 259 2.23 0.11 -15.26
CA PHE A 259 0.79 0.33 -15.15
C PHE A 259 0.09 -0.95 -14.71
N LEU A 260 -0.74 -0.87 -13.66
CA LEU A 260 -1.58 -1.97 -13.24
C LEU A 260 -3.05 -1.68 -13.59
N ALA A 261 -3.68 -2.67 -14.19
CA ALA A 261 -5.10 -2.58 -14.47
C ALA A 261 -5.89 -2.59 -13.15
N PHE A 262 -6.71 -1.56 -12.95
CA PHE A 262 -7.63 -1.52 -11.82
C PHE A 262 -8.57 -2.72 -11.84
N ARG A 263 -8.77 -3.33 -10.69
CA ARG A 263 -9.79 -4.35 -10.44
C ARG A 263 -10.80 -3.81 -9.45
N PRO A 264 -12.13 -3.93 -9.72
CA PRO A 264 -13.16 -3.51 -8.79
C PRO A 264 -12.92 -4.06 -7.40
N ASN A 265 -12.94 -3.16 -6.41
CA ASN A 265 -12.65 -3.54 -5.04
C ASN A 265 -13.08 -2.47 -4.04
N PHE A 266 -13.42 -2.87 -2.82
CA PHE A 266 -13.76 -2.04 -1.68
C PHE A 266 -14.92 -1.08 -1.97
N VAL A 267 -14.70 0.25 -1.92
CA VAL A 267 -15.75 1.24 -2.25
C VAL A 267 -16.09 1.22 -3.73
N LEU A 268 -15.11 0.87 -4.57
CA LEU A 268 -15.23 0.78 -6.03
C LEU A 268 -15.49 -0.67 -6.51
N ASP A 269 -16.16 -1.51 -5.71
CA ASP A 269 -16.44 -2.92 -6.07
C ASP A 269 -17.43 -3.07 -7.22
N GLU A 270 -18.27 -2.06 -7.47
CA GLU A 270 -19.21 -2.01 -8.61
C GLU A 270 -18.67 -1.20 -9.78
N HIS A 271 -17.47 -0.62 -9.64
CA HIS A 271 -16.83 0.13 -10.71
C HIS A 271 -16.24 -0.79 -11.76
N TRP A 272 -15.98 -0.28 -12.95
CA TRP A 272 -15.37 -1.05 -14.03
C TRP A 272 -13.90 -1.30 -13.78
N GLY A 273 -13.44 -2.49 -14.10
CA GLY A 273 -12.01 -2.80 -14.21
C GLY A 273 -11.40 -2.09 -15.42
N ALA A 274 -10.10 -1.85 -15.37
CA ALA A 274 -9.39 -1.22 -16.47
C ALA A 274 -9.33 -2.15 -17.69
N PRO A 275 -9.87 -1.72 -18.84
CA PRO A 275 -9.84 -2.53 -20.06
C PRO A 275 -8.46 -2.48 -20.71
N ARG A 276 -8.20 -3.45 -21.61
CA ARG A 276 -6.92 -3.59 -22.31
C ARG A 276 -6.54 -2.32 -23.10
N GLU A 277 -7.53 -1.69 -23.69
CA GLU A 277 -7.36 -0.48 -24.50
C GLU A 277 -6.87 0.70 -23.66
N LEU A 278 -7.37 0.87 -22.44
CA LEU A 278 -6.85 1.85 -21.50
C LEU A 278 -5.38 1.56 -21.16
N MET A 279 -5.07 0.31 -20.85
CA MET A 279 -3.70 -0.07 -20.50
C MET A 279 -2.71 0.17 -21.65
N LYS A 280 -3.12 -0.07 -22.90
CA LYS A 280 -2.32 0.27 -24.09
C LYS A 280 -2.12 1.77 -24.21
N ARG A 281 -3.20 2.58 -24.05
CA ARG A 281 -3.08 4.05 -24.08
C ARG A 281 -2.13 4.57 -23.02
N CYS A 282 -2.17 4.03 -21.78
CA CYS A 282 -1.22 4.41 -20.73
C CYS A 282 0.24 4.20 -21.16
N VAL A 283 0.53 3.05 -21.79
CA VAL A 283 1.88 2.75 -22.30
C VAL A 283 2.27 3.67 -23.45
N GLU A 284 1.34 3.96 -24.36
CA GLU A 284 1.56 4.87 -25.49
C GLU A 284 1.85 6.29 -25.01
N GLN A 285 1.07 6.80 -24.05
CA GLN A 285 1.28 8.12 -23.42
C GLN A 285 2.65 8.17 -22.71
N ALA A 286 3.03 7.13 -21.99
CA ALA A 286 4.32 7.08 -21.31
C ALA A 286 5.49 7.09 -22.30
N LYS A 287 5.41 6.32 -23.40
CA LYS A 287 6.40 6.33 -24.46
C LYS A 287 6.45 7.66 -25.20
N ALA A 288 5.30 8.27 -25.48
CA ALA A 288 5.21 9.60 -26.10
C ALA A 288 5.83 10.68 -25.20
N ALA A 289 5.73 10.55 -23.88
CA ALA A 289 6.41 11.41 -22.92
C ALA A 289 7.94 11.20 -22.86
N GLY A 290 8.45 10.13 -23.45
CA GLY A 290 9.89 9.82 -23.50
C GLY A 290 10.36 8.69 -22.56
N LEU A 291 9.47 8.04 -21.81
CA LEU A 291 9.82 6.91 -20.95
C LEU A 291 10.13 5.66 -21.78
N LYS A 292 11.22 4.96 -21.44
CA LYS A 292 11.71 3.79 -22.21
C LYS A 292 11.33 2.46 -21.55
N ASN A 293 11.29 2.41 -20.23
CA ASN A 293 11.07 1.18 -19.46
C ASN A 293 9.64 1.14 -18.92
N VAL A 294 8.69 0.85 -19.81
CA VAL A 294 7.26 0.87 -19.49
C VAL A 294 6.64 -0.49 -19.71
N SER A 295 5.90 -0.96 -18.72
CA SER A 295 5.15 -2.21 -18.77
C SER A 295 3.71 -2.02 -18.30
N TYR A 296 2.86 -3.03 -18.51
CA TYR A 296 1.55 -3.10 -17.89
C TYR A 296 1.17 -4.53 -17.52
N ALA A 297 0.39 -4.69 -16.46
CA ALA A 297 -0.03 -5.98 -15.92
C ALA A 297 -1.42 -5.93 -15.26
N GLY A 298 -1.84 -7.07 -14.76
CA GLY A 298 -3.04 -7.17 -13.92
C GLY A 298 -4.35 -7.27 -14.67
N MET A 299 -4.33 -7.43 -16.01
CA MET A 299 -5.54 -7.53 -16.79
C MET A 299 -6.36 -8.77 -16.40
N THR A 300 -7.65 -8.54 -16.20
CA THR A 300 -8.65 -9.61 -16.21
C THR A 300 -9.34 -9.59 -17.57
N ASN A 301 -9.64 -10.77 -18.13
CA ASN A 301 -10.58 -10.83 -19.22
C ASN A 301 -11.94 -10.38 -18.68
N ILE A 302 -12.31 -9.14 -18.97
CA ILE A 302 -13.66 -8.63 -18.71
C ILE A 302 -14.49 -9.02 -19.91
N PRO A 303 -15.43 -9.96 -19.77
CA PRO A 303 -16.25 -10.37 -20.91
C PRO A 303 -17.17 -9.23 -21.35
N GLY A 304 -17.20 -8.94 -22.65
CA GLY A 304 -18.40 -8.41 -23.25
C GLY A 304 -18.51 -6.91 -23.51
N HIS A 305 -17.41 -6.13 -23.53
CA HIS A 305 -17.51 -4.70 -23.88
C HIS A 305 -17.08 -4.43 -25.32
N THR A 306 -18.05 -4.06 -26.16
CA THR A 306 -17.87 -3.74 -27.59
C THR A 306 -18.30 -2.32 -27.96
N GLY A 307 -18.71 -1.50 -26.98
CA GLY A 307 -19.18 -0.13 -27.19
C GLY A 307 -18.11 0.95 -27.15
N SER A 308 -18.53 2.21 -27.26
CA SER A 308 -17.65 3.35 -27.03
C SER A 308 -17.18 3.36 -25.58
N LEU A 309 -15.95 2.98 -25.36
CA LEU A 309 -15.37 2.71 -24.04
C LEU A 309 -15.60 3.86 -23.05
N ARG A 310 -15.51 5.10 -23.53
CA ARG A 310 -15.63 6.29 -22.68
C ARG A 310 -17.05 6.45 -22.12
N GLU A 311 -18.06 6.32 -22.97
CA GLU A 311 -19.46 6.45 -22.55
C GLU A 311 -19.86 5.34 -21.58
N GLU A 312 -19.47 4.10 -21.87
CA GLU A 312 -19.75 2.94 -21.00
C GLU A 312 -19.06 3.06 -19.65
N VAL A 313 -17.82 3.56 -19.62
CA VAL A 313 -17.06 3.81 -18.38
C VAL A 313 -17.68 4.94 -17.57
N GLU A 314 -18.09 6.03 -18.21
CA GLU A 314 -18.76 7.15 -17.55
C GLU A 314 -20.09 6.71 -16.95
N GLU A 315 -20.88 5.92 -17.68
CA GLU A 315 -22.14 5.37 -17.21
C GLU A 315 -21.95 4.40 -16.02
N ALA A 316 -20.97 3.51 -16.11
CA ALA A 316 -20.63 2.60 -15.01
C ALA A 316 -20.09 3.36 -13.79
N TYR A 317 -19.29 4.40 -14.00
CA TYR A 317 -18.77 5.26 -12.94
C TYR A 317 -19.90 5.98 -12.19
N GLU A 318 -20.91 6.45 -12.92
CA GLU A 318 -22.09 7.07 -12.30
C GLU A 318 -22.96 6.05 -11.57
N ARG A 319 -23.20 4.88 -12.16
CA ARG A 319 -23.98 3.79 -11.52
C ARG A 319 -23.34 3.27 -10.26
N SER A 320 -22.02 3.14 -10.23
CA SER A 320 -21.28 2.64 -9.06
C SER A 320 -21.28 3.61 -7.88
N GLY A 321 -21.66 4.87 -8.10
CA GLY A 321 -21.54 5.93 -7.13
C GLY A 321 -20.10 6.39 -6.90
N ALA A 322 -19.15 5.91 -7.70
CA ALA A 322 -17.71 6.27 -7.55
C ALA A 322 -17.48 7.77 -7.81
N LYS A 323 -18.13 8.34 -8.82
CA LYS A 323 -18.07 9.78 -9.11
C LYS A 323 -18.58 10.62 -7.94
N LEU A 324 -19.69 10.20 -7.34
CA LEU A 324 -20.27 10.86 -6.19
C LEU A 324 -19.34 10.74 -4.96
N ALA A 325 -18.79 9.55 -4.73
CA ALA A 325 -17.83 9.31 -3.65
C ALA A 325 -16.55 10.15 -3.81
N ALA A 326 -15.97 10.19 -5.00
CA ALA A 326 -14.79 10.99 -5.31
C ALA A 326 -15.07 12.49 -5.17
N SER A 327 -16.19 12.98 -5.70
CA SER A 327 -16.62 14.37 -5.56
C SER A 327 -16.84 14.75 -4.10
N TYR A 328 -17.46 13.88 -3.32
CA TYR A 328 -17.68 14.11 -1.91
C TYR A 328 -16.34 14.15 -1.13
N ALA A 329 -15.47 13.20 -1.35
CA ALA A 329 -14.14 13.16 -0.72
C ALA A 329 -13.34 14.44 -1.03
N ARG A 330 -13.37 14.89 -2.30
CA ARG A 330 -12.74 16.14 -2.74
C ARG A 330 -13.33 17.36 -2.03
N SER A 331 -14.66 17.50 -2.03
CA SER A 331 -15.35 18.67 -1.46
C SER A 331 -15.22 18.78 0.06
N LYS A 332 -15.10 17.66 0.76
CA LYS A 332 -15.01 17.59 2.22
C LYS A 332 -13.60 17.48 2.75
N GLY A 333 -12.61 17.35 1.86
CA GLY A 333 -11.22 17.12 2.27
C GLY A 333 -11.13 15.92 3.20
N CYS A 334 -11.77 14.79 2.82
CA CYS A 334 -11.91 13.62 3.67
C CYS A 334 -10.54 13.02 4.05
N THR A 335 -9.90 13.62 5.03
CA THR A 335 -8.58 13.23 5.54
C THR A 335 -8.66 12.33 6.78
N THR A 336 -9.84 12.28 7.41
CA THR A 336 -10.05 11.44 8.59
C THR A 336 -10.02 9.96 8.23
N HIS A 337 -9.48 9.15 9.10
CA HIS A 337 -9.50 7.69 8.90
C HIS A 337 -10.95 7.17 8.85
N PRO A 338 -11.26 6.09 8.09
CA PRO A 338 -12.62 5.51 8.03
C PRO A 338 -13.26 5.28 9.39
N ARG A 339 -12.47 4.95 10.40
CA ARG A 339 -12.90 4.77 11.77
C ARG A 339 -13.52 6.03 12.40
N ASP A 340 -13.08 7.21 11.96
CA ASP A 340 -13.57 8.49 12.46
C ASP A 340 -14.87 8.91 11.78
N CYS A 341 -15.30 8.17 10.74
CA CYS A 341 -16.55 8.44 10.05
C CYS A 341 -17.78 8.42 10.99
N GLY A 342 -17.76 7.61 12.07
CA GLY A 342 -18.83 7.57 13.07
C GLY A 342 -19.08 8.93 13.72
N ASP A 343 -18.02 9.70 13.94
CA ASP A 343 -18.05 11.02 14.58
C ASP A 343 -18.13 12.16 13.54
N CYS A 344 -18.10 11.82 12.25
CA CYS A 344 -18.20 12.80 11.18
C CYS A 344 -19.62 13.35 11.07
N GLN A 345 -19.77 14.68 11.13
CA GLN A 345 -21.06 15.37 11.01
C GLN A 345 -21.76 15.06 9.66
N SER A 346 -21.05 14.63 8.66
CA SER A 346 -21.58 14.29 7.33
C SER A 346 -21.88 12.80 7.17
N VAL A 347 -21.73 11.95 8.20
CA VAL A 347 -21.83 10.49 8.09
C VAL A 347 -23.18 10.00 7.53
N SER A 348 -24.27 10.64 7.90
CA SER A 348 -25.64 10.26 7.45
C SER A 348 -25.80 10.41 5.93
N ASN A 349 -25.13 11.37 5.31
CA ASN A 349 -25.25 11.73 3.91
C ASN A 349 -23.98 11.40 3.10
N CYS A 350 -23.02 10.71 3.70
CA CYS A 350 -21.76 10.39 3.02
C CYS A 350 -21.96 9.26 2.02
N PRO A 351 -21.59 9.45 0.74
CA PRO A 351 -21.66 8.39 -0.28
C PRO A 351 -20.61 7.29 -0.04
N ILE A 352 -19.57 7.55 0.77
CA ILE A 352 -18.50 6.58 1.08
C ILE A 352 -18.87 5.73 2.31
N LYS A 353 -20.13 5.38 2.47
CA LYS A 353 -20.62 4.62 3.65
C LYS A 353 -19.98 3.24 3.84
N LYS A 354 -19.40 2.66 2.79
CA LYS A 354 -18.68 1.38 2.88
C LYS A 354 -17.47 1.42 3.84
N TYR A 355 -16.98 2.60 4.18
CA TYR A 355 -15.99 2.76 5.24
C TYR A 355 -16.54 2.53 6.67
N ILE A 356 -17.87 2.47 6.83
CA ILE A 356 -18.51 2.37 8.16
C ILE A 356 -19.07 0.97 8.46
N PRO A 357 -19.05 -0.02 7.57
CA PRO A 357 -19.86 -1.25 7.71
C PRO A 357 -19.56 -2.07 8.96
N PHE A 358 -18.44 -1.80 9.63
CA PHE A 358 -17.98 -2.59 10.78
C PHE A 358 -18.13 -1.85 12.12
N ARG A 359 -18.66 -0.62 12.13
CA ARG A 359 -18.80 0.17 13.37
C ARG A 359 -19.99 -0.21 14.23
N ASN A 360 -21.03 -0.77 13.62
CA ASN A 360 -22.30 -1.08 14.29
C ASN A 360 -22.43 -2.56 14.68
N CYS A 361 -21.32 -3.25 14.84
CA CYS A 361 -21.32 -4.65 15.28
C CYS A 361 -20.78 -4.81 16.69
#